data_7640fa3e2e3b71a291483046d5908ba4
#
_entry.id   7640fa3e2e3b71a291483046d5908ba4
#
_cell.length_a   1.000
_cell.length_b   1.000
_cell.length_c   1.000
_cell.angle_alpha   90.00
_cell.angle_beta   90.00
_cell.angle_gamma   90.00
#
_symmetry.space_group_name_H-M   'P 1'
#
loop_
_entity.id
_entity.type
_entity.pdbx_description
1 polymer ?
#
loop_
_entity_poly.entity_id
_entity_poly.type
_entity_poly.pdbx_seq_one_letter_code
_entity_poly.pdbx_strand_id
1 'polypeptide(L)'
;TPKRLNDENAVDEDGSNILDDDGNQVINYGLKTEKKRIVKQQASGLLAPTDWYVVKASEVADYNVPSNITTFRADVRTKSNEMETQIDACTTVDELKALYTYTEQEDGTVTRPLAEFPKEVV
;
A
#
# COMPACT_ATOMS: atom_id res chain seq x y z
N THR A 1 19.10 10.61 -10.68
CA THR A 1 18.52 11.61 -9.78
C THR A 1 17.62 10.91 -8.75
N PRO A 2 17.78 11.15 -7.46
CA PRO A 2 16.91 10.53 -6.45
C PRO A 2 15.47 10.95 -6.65
N LYS A 3 14.53 10.04 -6.41
CA LYS A 3 13.12 10.36 -6.47
C LYS A 3 12.72 11.29 -5.33
N ARG A 4 11.83 12.21 -5.64
CA ARG A 4 11.27 13.10 -4.64
C ARG A 4 10.10 12.44 -3.91
N LEU A 5 9.74 13.01 -2.78
CA LEU A 5 8.65 12.47 -1.94
C LEU A 5 7.30 12.52 -2.66
N ASN A 6 6.97 13.66 -3.25
CA ASN A 6 5.68 13.89 -3.89
C ASN A 6 5.75 13.78 -5.41
N ASP A 7 4.60 13.55 -6.03
CA ASP A 7 4.50 13.55 -7.48
C ASP A 7 4.77 14.93 -8.03
N GLU A 8 5.39 14.99 -9.21
CA GLU A 8 5.70 16.25 -9.88
C GLU A 8 5.37 16.15 -11.36
N ASN A 9 4.99 17.27 -11.94
CA ASN A 9 4.81 17.34 -13.39
C ASN A 9 6.16 17.18 -14.07
N ALA A 10 6.24 16.35 -15.10
CA ALA A 10 7.43 16.27 -15.93
C ALA A 10 7.55 17.54 -16.75
N VAL A 11 8.77 18.10 -16.81
CA VAL A 11 9.04 19.31 -17.56
C VAL A 11 10.24 19.09 -18.48
N ASP A 12 10.27 19.82 -19.60
CA ASP A 12 11.39 19.79 -20.53
C ASP A 12 12.52 20.73 -20.08
N GLU A 13 13.55 20.87 -20.91
CA GLU A 13 14.71 21.72 -20.61
C GLU A 13 14.35 23.19 -20.41
N ASP A 14 13.26 23.64 -21.02
CA ASP A 14 12.78 25.02 -20.93
C ASP A 14 11.86 25.24 -19.73
N GLY A 15 11.57 24.21 -18.96
CA GLY A 15 10.64 24.29 -17.85
C GLY A 15 9.18 24.15 -18.24
N SER A 16 8.89 23.81 -19.49
CA SER A 16 7.52 23.61 -19.98
C SER A 16 7.01 22.23 -19.67
N ASN A 17 5.72 22.11 -19.35
CA ASN A 17 5.11 20.82 -19.03
C ASN A 17 5.15 19.87 -20.23
N ILE A 18 5.50 18.62 -19.97
CA ILE A 18 5.52 17.57 -21.00
C ILE A 18 4.15 16.90 -21.00
N LEU A 19 3.55 16.80 -22.19
CA LEU A 19 2.26 16.11 -22.38
C LEU A 19 2.47 14.83 -23.17
N ASP A 20 1.65 13.84 -22.89
CA ASP A 20 1.66 12.57 -23.65
C ASP A 20 0.88 12.73 -24.97
N ASP A 21 0.80 11.64 -25.75
CA ASP A 21 0.15 11.66 -27.06
C ASP A 21 -1.34 11.99 -26.98
N ASP A 22 -1.97 11.75 -25.81
CA ASP A 22 -3.38 12.06 -25.60
C ASP A 22 -3.61 13.47 -25.05
N GLY A 23 -2.55 14.25 -24.85
CA GLY A 23 -2.61 15.61 -24.33
C GLY A 23 -2.63 15.70 -22.81
N ASN A 24 -2.38 14.59 -22.11
CA ASN A 24 -2.36 14.56 -20.65
C ASN A 24 -0.96 14.89 -20.13
N GLN A 25 -0.92 15.58 -19.00
CA GLN A 25 0.34 15.89 -18.33
C GLN A 25 1.06 14.63 -17.91
N VAL A 26 2.33 14.47 -18.30
CA VAL A 26 3.18 13.39 -17.83
C VAL A 26 3.59 13.68 -16.39
N ILE A 27 3.43 12.70 -15.51
CA ILE A 27 3.72 12.85 -14.08
C ILE A 27 4.95 12.01 -13.72
N ASN A 28 5.89 12.63 -13.02
CA ASN A 28 6.97 11.91 -12.36
C ASN A 28 6.47 11.53 -10.97
N TYR A 29 6.16 10.26 -10.79
CA TYR A 29 5.60 9.79 -9.53
C TYR A 29 6.65 9.78 -8.43
N GLY A 30 6.24 10.27 -7.27
CA GLY A 30 7.11 10.35 -6.11
C GLY A 30 7.15 9.06 -5.30
N LEU A 31 7.96 9.07 -4.26
CA LEU A 31 8.14 7.91 -3.37
C LEU A 31 6.85 7.54 -2.65
N LYS A 32 6.04 8.52 -2.25
CA LYS A 32 4.75 8.24 -1.60
C LYS A 32 3.83 7.41 -2.49
N THR A 33 3.69 7.82 -3.76
CA THR A 33 2.84 7.12 -4.72
C THR A 33 3.34 5.71 -4.95
N GLU A 34 4.65 5.52 -5.09
CA GLU A 34 5.24 4.19 -5.26
C GLU A 34 5.01 3.29 -4.05
N LYS A 35 5.23 3.83 -2.84
CA LYS A 35 5.05 3.04 -1.62
C LYS A 35 3.59 2.65 -1.42
N LYS A 36 2.65 3.56 -1.71
CA LYS A 36 1.22 3.24 -1.63
C LYS A 36 0.82 2.18 -2.66
N ARG A 37 1.39 2.26 -3.86
CA ARG A 37 1.14 1.25 -4.90
C ARG A 37 1.60 -0.14 -4.44
N ILE A 38 2.79 -0.22 -3.82
CA ILE A 38 3.32 -1.48 -3.29
C ILE A 38 2.42 -2.01 -2.17
N VAL A 39 1.95 -1.15 -1.28
CA VAL A 39 1.02 -1.53 -0.22
C VAL A 39 -0.25 -2.16 -0.81
N LYS A 40 -0.82 -1.53 -1.84
CA LYS A 40 -2.01 -2.06 -2.52
C LYS A 40 -1.75 -3.40 -3.19
N GLN A 41 -0.59 -3.56 -3.81
CA GLN A 41 -0.20 -4.84 -4.41
C GLN A 41 -0.07 -5.94 -3.36
N GLN A 42 0.53 -5.62 -2.23
CA GLN A 42 0.67 -6.58 -1.13
C GLN A 42 -0.70 -6.99 -0.56
N ALA A 43 -1.59 -6.01 -0.37
CA ALA A 43 -2.96 -6.28 0.10
C ALA A 43 -3.70 -7.19 -0.89
N SER A 44 -3.63 -6.88 -2.19
CA SER A 44 -4.22 -7.70 -3.24
C SER A 44 -3.70 -9.13 -3.21
N GLY A 45 -2.37 -9.28 -3.07
CA GLY A 45 -1.73 -10.59 -2.99
C GLY A 45 -2.18 -11.42 -1.80
N LEU A 46 -2.46 -10.75 -0.67
CA LEU A 46 -2.96 -11.43 0.52
C LEU A 46 -4.45 -11.78 0.41
N LEU A 47 -5.23 -10.94 -0.28
CA LEU A 47 -6.66 -11.17 -0.45
C LEU A 47 -6.96 -12.24 -1.50
N ALA A 48 -6.15 -12.31 -2.56
CA ALA A 48 -6.41 -13.19 -3.71
C ALA A 48 -6.67 -14.66 -3.34
N PRO A 49 -5.86 -15.32 -2.49
CA PRO A 49 -6.10 -16.72 -2.12
C PRO A 49 -7.42 -16.95 -1.40
N THR A 50 -8.05 -15.89 -0.85
CA THR A 50 -9.31 -15.99 -0.12
C THR A 50 -10.51 -15.48 -0.90
N ASP A 51 -10.30 -14.94 -2.11
CA ASP A 51 -11.40 -14.37 -2.91
C ASP A 51 -12.47 -15.41 -3.27
N TRP A 52 -12.07 -16.66 -3.48
CA TRP A 52 -13.01 -17.71 -3.86
C TRP A 52 -14.07 -17.97 -2.77
N TYR A 53 -13.74 -17.72 -1.50
CA TYR A 53 -14.73 -17.85 -0.41
C TYR A 53 -15.89 -16.87 -0.59
N VAL A 54 -15.54 -15.64 -1.00
CA VAL A 54 -16.55 -14.57 -1.20
C VAL A 54 -17.39 -14.87 -2.43
N VAL A 55 -16.76 -15.32 -3.52
CA VAL A 55 -17.44 -15.70 -4.74
C VAL A 55 -18.41 -16.85 -4.47
N LYS A 56 -17.96 -17.89 -3.76
CA LYS A 56 -18.80 -19.02 -3.40
C LYS A 56 -20.00 -18.60 -2.54
N ALA A 57 -19.79 -17.71 -1.56
CA ALA A 57 -20.87 -17.20 -0.71
C ALA A 57 -21.90 -16.42 -1.52
N SER A 58 -21.48 -15.74 -2.59
CA SER A 58 -22.35 -15.01 -3.49
C SER A 58 -23.21 -15.94 -4.35
N GLU A 59 -22.69 -17.10 -4.74
CA GLU A 59 -23.34 -18.03 -5.67
C GLU A 59 -24.10 -19.17 -4.99
N VAL A 60 -23.69 -19.57 -3.78
CA VAL A 60 -24.27 -20.71 -3.06
C VAL A 60 -25.03 -20.20 -1.85
N ALA A 61 -26.36 -20.33 -1.87
CA ALA A 61 -27.28 -19.70 -0.91
C ALA A 61 -26.99 -20.03 0.56
N ASP A 62 -26.57 -21.26 0.86
CA ASP A 62 -26.36 -21.71 2.24
C ASP A 62 -24.90 -21.65 2.69
N TYR A 63 -24.02 -21.15 1.83
CA TYR A 63 -22.60 -21.07 2.17
C TYR A 63 -22.24 -19.72 2.82
N ASN A 64 -21.59 -19.80 3.98
CA ASN A 64 -21.08 -18.62 4.67
C ASN A 64 -19.56 -18.65 4.69
N VAL A 65 -18.93 -17.49 4.46
CA VAL A 65 -17.49 -17.37 4.56
C VAL A 65 -17.08 -17.66 6.01
N PRO A 66 -16.08 -18.55 6.24
CA PRO A 66 -15.58 -18.78 7.60
C PRO A 66 -15.18 -17.48 8.29
N SER A 67 -15.48 -17.37 9.59
CA SER A 67 -15.25 -16.13 10.33
C SER A 67 -13.77 -15.70 10.36
N ASN A 68 -12.84 -16.67 10.42
CA ASN A 68 -11.41 -16.35 10.38
C ASN A 68 -10.99 -15.73 9.04
N ILE A 69 -11.61 -16.15 7.94
CA ILE A 69 -11.34 -15.57 6.62
C ILE A 69 -11.92 -14.14 6.55
N THR A 70 -13.14 -13.95 7.04
CA THR A 70 -13.75 -12.62 7.08
C THR A 70 -12.91 -11.64 7.89
N THR A 71 -12.46 -12.07 9.07
CA THR A 71 -11.61 -11.26 9.95
C THR A 71 -10.27 -10.94 9.26
N PHE A 72 -9.63 -11.94 8.67
CA PHE A 72 -8.37 -11.73 7.96
C PHE A 72 -8.52 -10.70 6.83
N ARG A 73 -9.55 -10.84 6.01
CA ARG A 73 -9.79 -9.92 4.89
C ARG A 73 -10.04 -8.49 5.38
N ALA A 74 -10.83 -8.34 6.45
CA ALA A 74 -11.08 -7.02 7.04
C ALA A 74 -9.78 -6.42 7.59
N ASP A 75 -8.94 -7.21 8.25
CA ASP A 75 -7.67 -6.77 8.82
C ASP A 75 -6.69 -6.34 7.72
N VAL A 76 -6.62 -7.08 6.61
CA VAL A 76 -5.78 -6.71 5.47
C VAL A 76 -6.17 -5.32 4.95
N ARG A 77 -7.46 -5.07 4.80
CA ARG A 77 -7.94 -3.77 4.31
C ARG A 77 -7.66 -2.65 5.30
N THR A 78 -7.90 -2.90 6.60
CA THR A 78 -7.62 -1.94 7.66
C THR A 78 -6.15 -1.57 7.70
N LYS A 79 -5.27 -2.57 7.66
CA LYS A 79 -3.82 -2.33 7.69
C LYS A 79 -3.32 -1.63 6.43
N SER A 80 -3.87 -1.98 5.27
CA SER A 80 -3.56 -1.28 4.02
C SER A 80 -3.89 0.20 4.13
N ASN A 81 -5.08 0.53 4.66
CA ASN A 81 -5.49 1.91 4.84
C ASN A 81 -4.63 2.65 5.86
N GLU A 82 -4.26 1.99 6.97
CA GLU A 82 -3.35 2.58 7.96
C GLU A 82 -1.99 2.90 7.35
N MET A 83 -1.44 1.96 6.58
CA MET A 83 -0.14 2.14 5.93
C MET A 83 -0.17 3.32 4.96
N GLU A 84 -1.22 3.42 4.15
CA GLU A 84 -1.38 4.54 3.21
C GLU A 84 -1.51 5.86 3.95
N THR A 85 -2.26 5.91 5.05
CA THR A 85 -2.40 7.11 5.88
C THR A 85 -1.06 7.54 6.47
N GLN A 86 -0.29 6.59 6.99
CA GLN A 86 1.04 6.87 7.54
C GLN A 86 2.00 7.40 6.47
N ILE A 87 1.95 6.83 5.27
CA ILE A 87 2.78 7.28 4.15
C ILE A 87 2.38 8.70 3.74
N ASP A 88 1.08 8.98 3.63
CA ASP A 88 0.57 10.30 3.26
C ASP A 88 0.93 11.38 4.29
N ALA A 89 1.06 11.02 5.55
CA ALA A 89 1.40 11.95 6.61
C ALA A 89 2.86 12.39 6.59
N CYS A 90 3.72 11.70 5.85
CA CYS A 90 5.13 12.06 5.75
C CYS A 90 5.30 13.38 4.99
N THR A 91 6.15 14.26 5.50
CA THR A 91 6.47 15.54 4.86
C THR A 91 7.89 15.59 4.30
N THR A 92 8.72 14.60 4.64
CA THR A 92 10.10 14.48 4.14
C THR A 92 10.42 13.05 3.78
N VAL A 93 11.46 12.88 2.95
CA VAL A 93 11.96 11.54 2.59
C VAL A 93 12.47 10.81 3.82
N ASP A 94 13.11 11.54 4.75
CA ASP A 94 13.63 10.93 5.98
C ASP A 94 12.52 10.38 6.86
N GLU A 95 11.37 11.08 6.95
CA GLU A 95 10.20 10.57 7.67
C GLU A 95 9.68 9.28 7.04
N LEU A 96 9.64 9.23 5.70
CA LEU A 96 9.20 8.05 4.97
C LEU A 96 10.15 6.87 5.23
N LYS A 97 11.46 7.10 5.20
CA LYS A 97 12.47 6.08 5.52
C LYS A 97 12.30 5.56 6.94
N ALA A 98 12.01 6.46 7.88
CA ALA A 98 11.83 6.10 9.29
C ALA A 98 10.67 5.11 9.48
N LEU A 99 9.59 5.23 8.69
CA LEU A 99 8.46 4.30 8.75
C LEU A 99 8.88 2.86 8.46
N TYR A 100 9.87 2.67 7.60
CA TYR A 100 10.34 1.35 7.18
C TYR A 100 11.52 0.84 7.99
N THR A 101 12.03 1.63 8.93
CA THR A 101 13.20 1.27 9.72
C THR A 101 12.80 0.41 10.92
N TYR A 102 13.33 -0.81 10.97
CA TYR A 102 13.11 -1.72 12.09
C TYR A 102 14.03 -1.37 13.24
N THR A 103 13.49 -1.42 14.43
CA THR A 103 14.24 -1.16 15.67
C THR A 103 14.05 -2.34 16.62
N GLU A 104 15.15 -2.82 17.20
CA GLU A 104 15.11 -3.91 18.17
C GLU A 104 14.54 -3.40 19.50
N GLN A 105 13.58 -4.15 20.05
CA GLN A 105 12.97 -3.86 21.35
C GLN A 105 13.69 -4.60 22.47
N GLU A 106 13.41 -4.23 23.71
CA GLU A 106 14.05 -4.85 24.89
C GLU A 106 13.79 -6.36 24.98
N ASP A 107 12.66 -6.81 24.45
CA ASP A 107 12.29 -8.23 24.48
C ASP A 107 12.89 -9.04 23.31
N GLY A 108 13.72 -8.42 22.50
CA GLY A 108 14.37 -9.05 21.35
C GLY A 108 13.55 -9.02 20.07
N THR A 109 12.32 -8.51 20.09
CA THR A 109 11.52 -8.35 18.86
C THR A 109 12.00 -7.14 18.07
N VAL A 110 11.70 -7.14 16.76
CA VAL A 110 12.05 -6.05 15.87
C VAL A 110 10.75 -5.44 15.35
N THR A 111 10.59 -4.15 15.52
CA THR A 111 9.37 -3.43 15.10
C THR A 111 9.70 -2.19 14.28
N ARG A 112 8.72 -1.72 13.53
CA ARG A 112 8.83 -0.47 12.77
C ARG A 112 7.57 0.38 12.99
N PRO A 113 7.64 1.72 12.75
CA PRO A 113 6.47 2.59 12.89
C PRO A 113 5.34 2.27 11.90
N LEU A 114 5.68 1.85 10.68
CA LEU A 114 4.68 1.53 9.68
C LEU A 114 3.87 0.30 10.11
N ALA A 115 2.56 0.35 9.93
CA ALA A 115 1.68 -0.78 10.22
C ALA A 115 2.08 -2.01 9.40
N GLU A 116 1.72 -3.18 9.85
CA GLU A 116 2.02 -4.44 9.18
C GLU A 116 0.76 -5.25 8.93
N PHE A 117 0.74 -5.99 7.83
CA PHE A 117 -0.38 -6.86 7.51
C PHE A 117 -0.47 -8.03 8.49
N PRO A 118 -1.69 -8.57 8.70
CA PRO A 118 -1.84 -9.79 9.50
C PRO A 118 -1.18 -10.97 8.80
N LYS A 119 -0.88 -12.02 9.55
CA LYS A 119 -0.34 -13.26 9.00
C LYS A 119 -1.39 -13.95 8.15
N GLU A 120 -0.95 -14.61 7.07
CA GLU A 120 -1.84 -15.36 6.21
C GLU A 120 -2.61 -16.45 6.98
N VAL A 121 -3.89 -16.57 6.65
CA VAL A 121 -4.77 -17.61 7.17
C VAL A 121 -4.93 -18.66 6.08
N VAL A 122 -4.16 -19.70 6.15
CA VAL A 122 -4.19 -20.76 5.14
C VAL A 122 -4.66 -22.05 5.76
#